data_7589ec32c261e7215c405dc0c5e0d7d0
#
_entry.id   7589ec32c261e7215c405dc0c5e0d7d0
#
_cell.length_a   1.000
_cell.length_b   1.000
_cell.length_c   1.000
_cell.angle_alpha   90.00
_cell.angle_beta   90.00
_cell.angle_gamma   90.00
#
_symmetry.space_group_name_H-M   'P 1'
#
loop_
_entity.id
_entity.type
_entity.pdbx_description
1 polymer ?
#
loop_
_entity_poly.entity_id
_entity_poly.type
_entity_poly.pdbx_seq_one_letter_code
_entity_poly.pdbx_strand_id
1 'polypeptide(L)'
;MKDFLKFTLATVTGIILSSIVLFIISMVTLFGIMSASDTETIVKKNSVMMLDLNGTLVERTQEDPLGILSQLFGDGSNTYGLDDILSSIKKAKENENIKGIYLQASSLGASYASLQEIRNALLDFKESGKFIIAYGD
;
A
#
# COMPACT_ATOMS: atom_id res chain seq x y z
N MET A 1 48.97 30.94 -12.87
CA MET A 1 48.53 29.59 -13.23
C MET A 1 48.29 28.66 -12.02
N LYS A 2 49.16 28.69 -10.99
CA LYS A 2 48.98 27.80 -9.81
C LYS A 2 47.72 28.11 -8.99
N ASP A 3 47.32 29.36 -8.89
CA ASP A 3 46.16 29.75 -8.12
C ASP A 3 44.84 29.44 -8.85
N PHE A 4 44.80 29.56 -10.18
CA PHE A 4 43.69 29.14 -10.98
C PHE A 4 43.39 27.63 -10.82
N LEU A 5 44.42 26.79 -10.87
CA LEU A 5 44.30 25.35 -10.66
C LEU A 5 43.77 25.01 -9.25
N LYS A 6 44.19 25.74 -8.22
CA LYS A 6 43.70 25.54 -6.85
C LYS A 6 42.19 25.84 -6.72
N PHE A 7 41.76 26.96 -7.31
CA PHE A 7 40.34 27.32 -7.27
C PHE A 7 39.49 26.34 -8.06
N THR A 8 39.95 25.94 -9.26
CA THR A 8 39.22 24.93 -10.06
C THR A 8 39.12 23.59 -9.33
N LEU A 9 40.21 23.14 -8.71
CA LEU A 9 40.21 21.88 -7.96
C LEU A 9 39.28 21.96 -6.73
N ALA A 10 39.31 23.09 -6.02
CA ALA A 10 38.41 23.30 -4.88
C ALA A 10 36.94 23.28 -5.29
N THR A 11 36.57 23.90 -6.41
CA THR A 11 35.20 23.91 -6.92
C THR A 11 34.73 22.52 -7.33
N VAL A 12 35.56 21.78 -8.06
CA VAL A 12 35.25 20.40 -8.47
C VAL A 12 35.07 19.51 -7.25
N THR A 13 35.94 19.61 -6.26
CA THR A 13 35.82 18.84 -5.01
C THR A 13 34.55 19.22 -4.26
N GLY A 14 34.19 20.50 -4.21
CA GLY A 14 32.94 20.96 -3.58
C GLY A 14 31.70 20.41 -4.26
N ILE A 15 31.65 20.38 -5.59
CA ILE A 15 30.54 19.82 -6.36
C ILE A 15 30.40 18.31 -6.11
N ILE A 16 31.51 17.58 -6.09
CA ILE A 16 31.51 16.13 -5.84
C ILE A 16 30.98 15.84 -4.41
N LEU A 17 31.47 16.55 -3.40
CA LEU A 17 31.02 16.39 -2.03
C LEU A 17 29.53 16.72 -1.88
N SER A 18 29.07 17.81 -2.46
CA SER A 18 27.67 18.21 -2.46
C SER A 18 26.76 17.16 -3.13
N SER A 19 27.20 16.62 -4.25
CA SER A 19 26.49 15.56 -4.98
C SER A 19 26.33 14.29 -4.14
N ILE A 20 27.39 13.88 -3.43
CA ILE A 20 27.34 12.70 -2.55
C ILE A 20 26.37 12.92 -1.39
N VAL A 21 26.38 14.10 -0.76
CA VAL A 21 25.47 14.42 0.34
C VAL A 21 24.01 14.40 -0.14
N LEU A 22 23.71 15.02 -1.27
CA LEU A 22 22.38 15.01 -1.86
C LEU A 22 21.91 13.59 -2.20
N PHE A 23 22.81 12.76 -2.72
CA PHE A 23 22.50 11.36 -3.02
C PHE A 23 22.14 10.56 -1.77
N ILE A 24 22.90 10.74 -0.68
CA ILE A 24 22.63 10.08 0.61
C ILE A 24 21.28 10.52 1.17
N ILE A 25 20.98 11.83 1.16
CA ILE A 25 19.70 12.36 1.63
C ILE A 25 18.55 11.77 0.80
N SER A 26 18.69 11.75 -0.53
CA SER A 26 17.70 11.16 -1.43
C SER A 26 17.46 9.67 -1.13
N MET A 27 18.51 8.91 -0.90
CA MET A 27 18.43 7.50 -0.57
C MET A 27 17.72 7.26 0.77
N VAL A 28 18.09 8.01 1.81
CA VAL A 28 17.44 7.92 3.13
C VAL A 28 15.96 8.27 3.06
N THR A 29 15.59 9.28 2.25
CA THR A 29 14.19 9.68 2.09
C THR A 29 13.38 8.59 1.39
N LEU A 30 13.93 8.00 0.33
CA LEU A 30 13.28 6.88 -0.38
C LEU A 30 13.09 5.66 0.53
N PHE A 31 14.12 5.26 1.27
CA PHE A 31 14.00 4.16 2.23
C PHE A 31 13.03 4.48 3.37
N GLY A 32 12.97 5.72 3.83
CA GLY A 32 12.03 6.16 4.85
C GLY A 32 10.57 6.03 4.40
N ILE A 33 10.27 6.40 3.16
CA ILE A 33 8.92 6.28 2.57
C ILE A 33 8.54 4.82 2.40
N MET A 34 9.44 3.98 1.90
CA MET A 34 9.17 2.53 1.75
C MET A 34 8.94 1.83 3.10
N SER A 35 9.70 2.21 4.14
CA SER A 35 9.53 1.65 5.48
C SER A 35 8.27 2.16 6.19
N ALA A 36 7.75 3.32 5.81
CA ALA A 36 6.52 3.87 6.37
C ALA A 36 5.25 3.16 5.86
N SER A 37 5.35 2.41 4.76
CA SER A 37 4.23 1.63 4.21
C SER A 37 3.84 0.45 5.11
N ASP A 38 4.71 -0.01 5.98
CA ASP A 38 4.46 -1.10 6.95
C ASP A 38 3.96 -0.59 8.31
N THR A 39 3.44 0.63 8.38
CA THR A 39 2.90 1.15 9.64
C THR A 39 1.67 0.35 10.04
N GLU A 40 1.82 -0.53 11.02
CA GLU A 40 0.69 -1.23 11.63
C GLU A 40 -0.32 -0.19 12.13
N THR A 41 -1.47 -0.12 11.48
CA THR A 41 -2.55 0.76 11.89
C THR A 41 -3.04 0.32 13.26
N ILE A 42 -2.93 1.18 14.27
CA ILE A 42 -3.41 0.91 15.62
C ILE A 42 -4.94 0.79 15.56
N VAL A 43 -5.44 -0.43 15.56
CA VAL A 43 -6.88 -0.72 15.52
C VAL A 43 -7.47 -0.49 16.90
N LYS A 44 -8.41 0.43 17.02
CA LYS A 44 -9.14 0.69 18.28
C LYS A 44 -10.05 -0.48 18.62
N LYS A 45 -10.34 -0.67 19.92
CA LYS A 45 -11.32 -1.67 20.37
C LYS A 45 -12.69 -1.44 19.74
N ASN A 46 -13.35 -2.51 19.36
CA ASN A 46 -14.67 -2.50 18.72
C ASN A 46 -14.71 -1.82 17.35
N SER A 47 -13.64 -1.92 16.59
CA SER A 47 -13.59 -1.43 15.20
C SER A 47 -14.30 -2.39 14.26
N VAL A 48 -14.80 -1.83 13.15
CA VAL A 48 -15.32 -2.57 12.01
C VAL A 48 -14.39 -2.28 10.83
N MET A 49 -13.93 -3.32 10.17
CA MET A 49 -13.13 -3.18 8.96
C MET A 49 -14.05 -2.83 7.80
N MET A 50 -13.78 -1.73 7.11
CA MET A 50 -14.47 -1.38 5.88
C MET A 50 -13.71 -1.98 4.70
N LEU A 51 -14.36 -2.82 3.94
CA LEU A 51 -13.84 -3.43 2.72
C LEU A 51 -14.64 -2.88 1.53
N ASP A 52 -14.04 -1.93 0.84
CA ASP A 52 -14.63 -1.32 -0.36
C ASP A 52 -14.06 -2.02 -1.60
N LEU A 53 -14.93 -2.73 -2.31
CA LEU A 53 -14.60 -3.46 -3.53
C LEU A 53 -15.15 -2.69 -4.75
N ASN A 54 -14.45 -1.64 -5.14
CA ASN A 54 -14.83 -0.81 -6.28
C ASN A 54 -13.61 -0.56 -7.18
N GLY A 55 -13.57 -1.17 -8.36
CA GLY A 55 -12.46 -1.04 -9.30
C GLY A 55 -12.08 -2.36 -9.98
N THR A 56 -10.80 -2.56 -10.23
CA THR A 56 -10.29 -3.77 -10.89
C THR A 56 -9.49 -4.62 -9.92
N LEU A 57 -9.82 -5.91 -9.86
CA LEU A 57 -9.11 -6.90 -9.06
C LEU A 57 -8.06 -7.61 -9.93
N VAL A 58 -6.82 -7.61 -9.46
CA VAL A 58 -5.69 -8.36 -10.04
C VAL A 58 -5.24 -9.43 -9.06
N GLU A 59 -4.60 -10.49 -9.55
CA GLU A 59 -4.15 -11.59 -8.68
C GLU A 59 -3.11 -11.14 -7.66
N ARG A 60 -2.22 -10.24 -8.05
CA ARG A 60 -1.18 -9.65 -7.19
C ARG A 60 -1.08 -8.17 -7.43
N THR A 61 -0.98 -7.42 -6.36
CA THR A 61 -0.53 -6.03 -6.46
C THR A 61 0.91 -6.04 -6.98
N GLN A 62 1.12 -5.47 -8.17
CA GLN A 62 2.47 -5.19 -8.61
C GLN A 62 2.97 -4.03 -7.75
N GLU A 63 4.04 -4.26 -6.99
CA GLU A 63 4.82 -3.19 -6.37
C GLU A 63 5.53 -2.43 -7.50
N ASP A 64 4.77 -1.68 -8.28
CA ASP A 64 5.31 -0.80 -9.29
C ASP A 64 5.67 0.53 -8.60
N PRO A 65 6.97 0.89 -8.51
CA PRO A 65 7.39 2.18 -7.98
C PRO A 65 6.74 3.35 -8.70
N LEU A 66 6.32 3.15 -9.96
CA LEU A 66 5.55 4.10 -10.74
C LEU A 66 4.06 4.14 -10.36
N GLY A 67 3.54 3.08 -9.74
CA GLY A 67 2.16 3.02 -9.24
C GLY A 67 1.89 4.05 -8.15
N ILE A 68 2.88 4.35 -7.30
CA ILE A 68 2.81 5.45 -6.33
C ILE A 68 2.68 6.80 -7.05
N LEU A 69 3.36 6.95 -8.17
CA LEU A 69 3.30 8.17 -8.98
C LEU A 69 1.93 8.33 -9.66
N SER A 70 1.32 7.24 -10.14
CA SER A 70 -0.02 7.26 -10.74
C SER A 70 -1.11 7.59 -9.71
N GLN A 71 -0.98 7.15 -8.47
CA GLN A 71 -1.86 7.56 -7.37
C GLN A 71 -1.73 9.07 -7.04
N LEU A 72 -0.51 9.62 -7.12
CA LEU A 72 -0.25 11.05 -6.89
C LEU A 72 -0.79 11.92 -8.03
N PHE A 73 -0.79 11.44 -9.26
CA PHE A 73 -1.25 12.18 -10.45
C PHE A 73 -2.70 11.90 -10.84
N GLY A 74 -3.43 11.07 -10.07
CA GLY A 74 -4.88 11.01 -10.13
C GLY A 74 -5.46 10.20 -11.28
N ASP A 75 -4.76 9.18 -11.76
CA ASP A 75 -5.38 8.20 -12.65
C ASP A 75 -6.17 7.20 -11.78
N GLY A 76 -7.44 7.56 -11.52
CA GLY A 76 -8.31 7.01 -10.48
C GLY A 76 -8.84 5.60 -10.75
N SER A 77 -8.08 4.71 -11.32
CA SER A 77 -8.42 3.29 -11.36
C SER A 77 -7.92 2.60 -10.09
N ASN A 78 -8.82 2.42 -9.13
CA ASN A 78 -8.52 1.61 -7.95
C ASN A 78 -8.25 0.17 -8.42
N THR A 79 -6.98 -0.23 -8.32
CA THR A 79 -6.57 -1.60 -8.59
C THR A 79 -6.21 -2.26 -7.26
N TYR A 80 -6.86 -3.36 -6.96
CA TYR A 80 -6.65 -4.12 -5.73
C TYR A 80 -5.98 -5.46 -6.04
N GLY A 81 -5.01 -5.87 -5.22
CA GLY A 81 -4.48 -7.22 -5.24
C GLY A 81 -5.40 -8.18 -4.49
N LEU A 82 -5.66 -9.34 -5.07
CA LEU A 82 -6.40 -10.40 -4.39
C LEU A 82 -5.68 -10.83 -3.11
N ASP A 83 -4.36 -10.98 -3.19
CA ASP A 83 -3.49 -11.34 -2.06
C ASP A 83 -3.60 -10.33 -0.89
N ASP A 84 -3.68 -9.03 -1.18
CA ASP A 84 -3.85 -7.98 -0.17
C ASP A 84 -5.23 -8.06 0.50
N ILE A 85 -6.28 -8.30 -0.29
CA ILE A 85 -7.64 -8.46 0.24
C ILE A 85 -7.72 -9.68 1.15
N LEU A 86 -7.21 -10.83 0.71
CA LEU A 86 -7.21 -12.07 1.48
C LEU A 86 -6.39 -11.92 2.77
N SER A 87 -5.21 -11.30 2.69
CA SER A 87 -4.36 -10.99 3.84
C SER A 87 -5.07 -10.07 4.83
N SER A 88 -5.76 -9.05 4.34
CA SER A 88 -6.51 -8.09 5.17
C SER A 88 -7.68 -8.75 5.90
N ILE A 89 -8.43 -9.62 5.23
CA ILE A 89 -9.52 -10.39 5.85
C ILE A 89 -8.96 -11.33 6.93
N LYS A 90 -7.84 -12.00 6.65
CA LYS A 90 -7.18 -12.88 7.62
C LYS A 90 -6.69 -12.10 8.85
N LYS A 91 -6.00 -10.98 8.66
CA LYS A 91 -5.57 -10.10 9.76
C LYS A 91 -6.75 -9.60 10.58
N ALA A 92 -7.86 -9.24 9.93
CA ALA A 92 -9.09 -8.84 10.62
C ALA A 92 -9.72 -9.97 11.42
N LYS A 93 -9.65 -11.22 10.94
CA LYS A 93 -10.09 -12.41 11.67
C LYS A 93 -9.31 -12.60 12.96
N GLU A 94 -7.98 -12.47 12.90
CA GLU A 94 -7.07 -12.69 14.02
C GLU A 94 -7.08 -11.53 15.03
N ASN A 95 -7.46 -10.31 14.62
CA ASN A 95 -7.42 -9.13 15.49
C ASN A 95 -8.66 -9.04 16.39
N GLU A 96 -8.47 -9.16 17.70
CA GLU A 96 -9.54 -9.09 18.70
C GLU A 96 -10.28 -7.74 18.77
N ASN A 97 -9.64 -6.67 18.31
CA ASN A 97 -10.22 -5.33 18.29
C ASN A 97 -11.23 -5.15 17.15
N ILE A 98 -11.19 -5.99 16.12
CA ILE A 98 -12.13 -5.97 15.00
C ILE A 98 -13.30 -6.89 15.31
N LYS A 99 -14.51 -6.35 15.26
CA LYS A 99 -15.75 -7.06 15.56
C LYS A 99 -16.51 -7.53 14.34
N GLY A 100 -16.23 -6.96 13.18
CA GLY A 100 -16.91 -7.33 11.95
C GLY A 100 -16.28 -6.67 10.72
N ILE A 101 -16.84 -7.04 9.56
CA ILE A 101 -16.49 -6.45 8.26
C ILE A 101 -17.76 -5.78 7.70
N TYR A 102 -17.60 -4.55 7.24
CA TYR A 102 -18.58 -3.87 6.38
C TYR A 102 -18.05 -3.95 4.93
N LEU A 103 -18.75 -4.76 4.13
CA LEU A 103 -18.42 -4.99 2.72
C LEU A 103 -19.27 -4.06 1.87
N GLN A 104 -18.64 -3.19 1.13
CA GLN A 104 -19.29 -2.39 0.10
C GLN A 104 -18.80 -2.85 -1.26
N ALA A 105 -19.71 -3.27 -2.12
CA ALA A 105 -19.39 -3.73 -3.48
C ALA A 105 -20.30 -3.00 -4.46
N SER A 106 -19.71 -2.10 -5.26
CA SER A 106 -20.44 -1.35 -6.28
C SER A 106 -20.14 -1.91 -7.67
N SER A 107 -18.91 -1.74 -8.15
CA SER A 107 -18.48 -2.21 -9.47
C SER A 107 -17.09 -2.81 -9.39
N LEU A 108 -17.02 -4.13 -9.31
CA LEU A 108 -15.76 -4.85 -9.23
C LEU A 108 -15.53 -5.65 -10.51
N GLY A 109 -14.49 -5.26 -11.28
CA GLY A 109 -13.97 -6.05 -12.39
C GLY A 109 -13.07 -7.16 -11.85
N ALA A 110 -13.60 -8.37 -11.73
CA ALA A 110 -12.86 -9.51 -11.16
C ALA A 110 -13.13 -10.81 -11.92
N SER A 111 -12.18 -11.74 -11.85
CA SER A 111 -12.40 -13.09 -12.33
C SER A 111 -13.35 -13.84 -11.38
N TYR A 112 -14.10 -14.82 -11.92
CA TYR A 112 -14.96 -15.65 -11.10
C TYR A 112 -14.17 -16.42 -10.03
N ALA A 113 -12.97 -16.89 -10.36
CA ALA A 113 -12.08 -17.57 -9.42
C ALA A 113 -11.69 -16.66 -8.25
N SER A 114 -11.29 -15.42 -8.52
CA SER A 114 -10.92 -14.44 -7.49
C SER A 114 -12.09 -14.10 -6.57
N LEU A 115 -13.31 -13.96 -7.13
CA LEU A 115 -14.53 -13.74 -6.33
C LEU A 115 -14.83 -14.94 -5.43
N GLN A 116 -14.60 -16.16 -5.92
CA GLN A 116 -14.78 -17.37 -5.12
C GLN A 116 -13.79 -17.43 -3.94
N GLU A 117 -12.54 -17.00 -4.13
CA GLU A 117 -11.56 -16.94 -3.05
C GLU A 117 -11.92 -15.91 -2.00
N ILE A 118 -12.33 -14.70 -2.41
CA ILE A 118 -12.82 -13.67 -1.48
C ILE A 118 -14.01 -14.19 -0.68
N ARG A 119 -14.97 -14.84 -1.35
CA ARG A 119 -16.13 -15.43 -0.69
C ARG A 119 -15.72 -16.47 0.35
N ASN A 120 -14.78 -17.34 0.02
CA ASN A 120 -14.29 -18.36 0.95
C ASN A 120 -13.58 -17.72 2.16
N ALA A 121 -12.77 -16.69 1.94
CA ALA A 121 -12.12 -15.96 3.03
C ALA A 121 -13.14 -15.27 3.96
N LEU A 122 -14.22 -14.70 3.40
CA LEU A 122 -15.29 -14.09 4.19
C LEU A 122 -16.09 -15.15 4.97
N LEU A 123 -16.29 -16.35 4.43
CA LEU A 123 -16.94 -17.45 5.16
C LEU A 123 -16.05 -17.90 6.33
N ASP A 124 -14.75 -18.07 6.09
CA ASP A 124 -13.78 -18.39 7.13
C ASP A 124 -13.71 -17.30 8.22
N PHE A 125 -13.77 -16.03 7.84
CA PHE A 125 -13.90 -14.93 8.79
C PHE A 125 -15.16 -15.05 9.66
N LYS A 126 -16.31 -15.40 9.06
CA LYS A 126 -17.58 -15.57 9.77
C LYS A 126 -17.53 -16.70 10.82
N GLU A 127 -16.75 -17.74 10.58
CA GLU A 127 -16.53 -18.83 11.55
C GLU A 127 -15.88 -18.36 12.85
N SER A 128 -15.22 -17.20 12.85
CA SER A 128 -14.68 -16.59 14.08
C SER A 128 -15.75 -15.97 14.99
N GLY A 129 -17.02 -16.02 14.62
CA GLY A 129 -18.14 -15.43 15.38
C GLY A 129 -18.32 -13.93 15.17
N LYS A 130 -17.55 -13.31 14.28
CA LYS A 130 -17.64 -11.90 13.92
C LYS A 130 -18.70 -11.69 12.83
N PHE A 131 -19.31 -10.50 12.79
CA PHE A 131 -20.38 -10.22 11.82
C PHE A 131 -19.82 -9.70 10.49
N ILE A 132 -20.58 -9.94 9.42
CA ILE A 132 -20.38 -9.34 8.12
C ILE A 132 -21.66 -8.65 7.69
N ILE A 133 -21.55 -7.37 7.32
CA ILE A 133 -22.63 -6.61 6.71
C ILE A 133 -22.21 -6.30 5.28
N ALA A 134 -23.00 -6.69 4.30
CA ALA A 134 -22.74 -6.41 2.90
C ALA A 134 -23.79 -5.42 2.37
N TYR A 135 -23.30 -4.40 1.68
CA TYR A 135 -24.11 -3.45 0.95
C TYR A 135 -23.65 -3.44 -0.52
N GLY A 136 -24.60 -3.58 -1.43
CA GLY A 136 -24.36 -3.48 -2.86
C GLY A 136 -25.33 -2.48 -3.47
N ASP A 137 -24.83 -1.66 -4.39
CA ASP A 137 -25.61 -0.71 -5.16
C ASP A 137 -25.68 -1.15 -6.63
#